data_f02904e0568fa58d9c443329e1094099
#
_entry.id   f02904e0568fa58d9c443329e1094099
#
_cell.length_a   1.000
_cell.length_b   1.000
_cell.length_c   1.000
_cell.angle_alpha   90.00
_cell.angle_beta   90.00
_cell.angle_gamma   90.00
#
_symmetry.space_group_name_H-M   'P 1'
#
loop_
_entity.id
_entity.type
_entity.pdbx_description
1 polymer ?
#
loop_
_entity_poly.entity_id
_entity_poly.type
_entity_poly.pdbx_seq_one_letter_code
_entity_poly.pdbx_strand_id
1 'polypeptide(L)'
;MTASAAQLLDLSSWSHRLSAEVLSPGDLAVDLTAGRGHDCLHLARCVASDRCGTVLAFDIQEEAIASSLALLHAAGLPAERICRPQQIGPHGNFLAALSHERLELFLPRQPKVVLANLGYLPGGDHRTATGTASSLRTAQDALAALLPGGRLLLVSYTGHPGGLEEYQGLQHHLATLSPRNWQVLELRPLGRSNAPVLLVAEKRAPRL
;
A
#
# COMPACT_ATOMS: atom_id res chain seq x y z
N MET A 1 20.55 19.01 -1.82
CA MET A 1 19.73 17.80 -1.74
C MET A 1 19.84 17.09 -3.07
N THR A 2 20.72 16.10 -3.18
CA THR A 2 20.85 15.28 -4.39
C THR A 2 19.63 14.37 -4.47
N ALA A 3 18.76 14.60 -5.44
CA ALA A 3 17.72 13.64 -5.80
C ALA A 3 18.41 12.31 -6.12
N SER A 4 18.18 11.29 -5.31
CA SER A 4 18.60 9.93 -5.64
C SER A 4 17.97 9.62 -6.99
N ALA A 5 18.81 9.37 -8.00
CA ALA A 5 18.32 9.00 -9.32
C ALA A 5 17.48 7.72 -9.13
N ALA A 6 16.17 7.82 -9.32
CA ALA A 6 15.28 6.68 -9.23
C ALA A 6 15.75 5.64 -10.23
N GLN A 7 16.19 4.49 -9.74
CA GLN A 7 16.59 3.41 -10.62
C GLN A 7 15.35 2.89 -11.35
N LEU A 8 15.42 2.77 -12.66
CA LEU A 8 14.29 2.30 -13.50
C LEU A 8 13.71 0.95 -13.01
N LEU A 9 14.53 0.12 -12.38
CA LEU A 9 14.15 -1.19 -11.89
C LEU A 9 13.64 -1.20 -10.43
N ASP A 10 13.58 -0.05 -9.77
CA ASP A 10 13.03 0.08 -8.42
C ASP A 10 11.50 0.24 -8.49
N LEU A 11 10.78 -0.85 -8.27
CA LEU A 11 9.32 -0.87 -8.36
C LEU A 11 8.64 -0.16 -7.19
N SER A 12 9.30 -0.02 -6.03
CA SER A 12 8.81 0.82 -4.95
C SER A 12 8.80 2.30 -5.37
N SER A 13 9.84 2.76 -6.07
CA SER A 13 9.83 4.11 -6.66
C SER A 13 8.74 4.30 -7.71
N TRP A 14 8.40 3.26 -8.49
CA TRP A 14 7.28 3.31 -9.41
C TRP A 14 5.93 3.35 -8.69
N SER A 15 5.75 2.56 -7.62
CA SER A 15 4.53 2.63 -6.82
C SER A 15 4.33 4.02 -6.20
N HIS A 16 5.41 4.66 -5.72
CA HIS A 16 5.38 6.03 -5.22
C HIS A 16 4.98 7.05 -6.30
N ARG A 17 5.53 6.96 -7.51
CA ARG A 17 5.15 7.85 -8.61
C ARG A 17 3.67 7.71 -8.96
N LEU A 18 3.23 6.45 -9.17
CA LEU A 18 1.85 6.15 -9.56
C LEU A 18 0.84 6.51 -8.46
N SER A 19 1.20 6.41 -7.18
CA SER A 19 0.34 6.88 -6.10
C SER A 19 0.27 8.41 -6.05
N ALA A 20 1.41 9.10 -6.20
CA ALA A 20 1.47 10.56 -6.17
C ALA A 20 0.69 11.22 -7.32
N GLU A 21 0.57 10.56 -8.49
CA GLU A 21 -0.21 11.08 -9.62
C GLU A 21 -1.71 11.28 -9.31
N VAL A 22 -2.27 10.49 -8.40
CA VAL A 22 -3.71 10.50 -8.10
C VAL A 22 -4.05 11.03 -6.71
N LEU A 23 -3.06 11.07 -5.80
CA LEU A 23 -3.23 11.62 -4.46
C LEU A 23 -3.26 13.14 -4.47
N SER A 24 -4.13 13.68 -3.64
CA SER A 24 -4.22 15.11 -3.35
C SER A 24 -4.21 15.35 -1.84
N PRO A 25 -3.82 16.56 -1.39
CA PRO A 25 -3.97 16.95 0.00
C PRO A 25 -5.41 16.73 0.48
N GLY A 26 -5.56 16.05 1.61
CA GLY A 26 -6.87 15.72 2.17
C GLY A 26 -7.39 14.32 1.87
N ASP A 27 -6.76 13.59 0.96
CA ASP A 27 -7.16 12.20 0.65
C ASP A 27 -6.88 11.24 1.82
N LEU A 28 -7.52 10.07 1.75
CA LEU A 28 -7.16 8.90 2.54
C LEU A 28 -6.27 7.97 1.69
N ALA A 29 -5.10 7.66 2.22
CA ALA A 29 -4.20 6.64 1.68
C ALA A 29 -3.98 5.51 2.70
N VAL A 30 -3.75 4.30 2.21
CA VAL A 30 -3.54 3.13 3.05
C VAL A 30 -2.26 2.42 2.64
N ASP A 31 -1.45 2.08 3.63
CA ASP A 31 -0.30 1.19 3.52
C ASP A 31 -0.63 -0.13 4.25
N LEU A 32 -0.73 -1.22 3.51
CA LEU A 32 -1.11 -2.53 4.06
C LEU A 32 0.07 -3.29 4.70
N THR A 33 1.29 -2.79 4.53
CA THR A 33 2.56 -3.43 4.92
C THR A 33 3.57 -2.38 5.34
N ALA A 34 3.33 -1.75 6.50
CA ALA A 34 4.08 -0.57 6.94
C ALA A 34 5.62 -0.76 6.96
N GLY A 35 6.08 -1.95 7.36
CA GLY A 35 7.49 -2.29 7.37
C GLY A 35 8.37 -1.27 8.07
N ARG A 36 9.31 -0.70 7.34
CA ARG A 36 10.20 0.36 7.87
C ARG A 36 9.63 1.79 7.72
N GLY A 37 8.40 1.93 7.22
CA GLY A 37 7.67 3.20 7.14
C GLY A 37 7.96 4.06 5.92
N HIS A 38 8.73 3.59 4.95
CA HIS A 38 9.08 4.41 3.78
C HIS A 38 7.86 4.73 2.90
N ASP A 39 6.98 3.75 2.68
CA ASP A 39 5.76 3.94 1.92
C ASP A 39 4.77 4.79 2.71
N CYS A 40 4.61 4.51 3.99
CA CYS A 40 3.79 5.32 4.90
C CYS A 40 4.24 6.79 4.91
N LEU A 41 5.55 7.06 4.99
CA LEU A 41 6.12 8.41 4.90
C LEU A 41 5.82 9.08 3.55
N HIS A 42 5.96 8.35 2.45
CA HIS A 42 5.64 8.85 1.11
C HIS A 42 4.15 9.24 1.02
N LEU A 43 3.24 8.34 1.40
CA LEU A 43 1.81 8.58 1.39
C LEU A 43 1.43 9.78 2.29
N ALA A 44 2.01 9.85 3.50
CA ALA A 44 1.77 10.95 4.43
C ALA A 44 2.14 12.30 3.83
N ARG A 45 3.24 12.38 3.09
CA ARG A 45 3.66 13.61 2.37
C ARG A 45 2.72 13.97 1.23
N CYS A 46 2.16 12.98 0.52
CA CYS A 46 1.22 13.22 -0.58
C CYS A 46 -0.13 13.76 -0.10
N VAL A 47 -0.63 13.25 1.03
CA VAL A 47 -1.95 13.64 1.54
C VAL A 47 -1.91 14.76 2.56
N ALA A 48 -0.71 15.18 3.01
CA ALA A 48 -0.55 16.20 4.03
C ALA A 48 -1.26 17.49 3.62
N SER A 49 -2.11 17.97 4.51
CA SER A 49 -2.73 19.28 4.44
C SER A 49 -2.99 19.76 5.86
N ASP A 50 -3.24 21.04 6.03
CA ASP A 50 -3.37 21.67 7.34
C ASP A 50 -4.49 21.04 8.22
N ARG A 51 -5.44 20.30 7.64
CA ARG A 51 -6.62 19.82 8.37
C ARG A 51 -7.28 18.51 7.93
N CYS A 52 -6.82 17.78 6.91
CA CYS A 52 -7.67 16.72 6.36
C CYS A 52 -7.02 15.49 5.72
N GLY A 53 -5.72 15.41 5.56
CA GLY A 53 -5.07 14.21 5.02
C GLY A 53 -4.99 13.08 6.04
N THR A 54 -5.23 11.85 5.63
CA THR A 54 -5.18 10.68 6.50
C THR A 54 -4.38 9.55 5.87
N VAL A 55 -3.46 8.97 6.63
CA VAL A 55 -2.83 7.70 6.30
C VAL A 55 -3.21 6.65 7.34
N LEU A 56 -3.61 5.48 6.87
CA LEU A 56 -3.72 4.28 7.69
C LEU A 56 -2.60 3.33 7.29
N ALA A 57 -1.88 2.78 8.26
CA ALA A 57 -0.83 1.81 8.00
C ALA A 57 -0.99 0.58 8.89
N PHE A 58 -0.75 -0.59 8.31
CA PHE A 58 -0.88 -1.88 8.97
C PHE A 58 0.42 -2.66 8.86
N ASP A 59 0.74 -3.38 9.90
CA ASP A 59 1.74 -4.45 9.91
C ASP A 59 1.42 -5.40 11.06
N ILE A 60 1.71 -6.68 10.91
CA ILE A 60 1.52 -7.64 12.00
C ILE A 60 2.67 -7.59 13.01
N GLN A 61 3.81 -7.01 12.63
CA GLN A 61 5.01 -6.91 13.44
C GLN A 61 5.04 -5.59 14.22
N GLU A 62 5.13 -5.66 15.54
CA GLU A 62 5.22 -4.50 16.43
C GLU A 62 6.44 -3.62 16.11
N GLU A 63 7.58 -4.24 15.76
CA GLU A 63 8.81 -3.56 15.39
C GLU A 63 8.67 -2.74 14.11
N ALA A 64 7.87 -3.22 13.16
CA ALA A 64 7.55 -2.49 11.93
C ALA A 64 6.76 -1.22 12.26
N ILE A 65 5.73 -1.32 13.08
CA ILE A 65 4.94 -0.17 13.51
C ILE A 65 5.79 0.82 14.31
N ALA A 66 6.63 0.35 15.23
CA ALA A 66 7.53 1.21 16.00
C ALA A 66 8.54 1.96 15.09
N SER A 67 9.11 1.25 14.10
CA SER A 67 10.02 1.84 13.11
C SER A 67 9.33 2.91 12.26
N SER A 68 8.12 2.62 11.79
CA SER A 68 7.33 3.54 10.97
C SER A 68 6.92 4.80 11.73
N LEU A 69 6.51 4.67 13.00
CA LEU A 69 6.23 5.81 13.88
C LEU A 69 7.46 6.69 14.07
N ALA A 70 8.61 6.08 14.37
CA ALA A 70 9.86 6.81 14.55
C ALA A 70 10.26 7.59 13.28
N LEU A 71 10.09 6.97 12.10
CA LEU A 71 10.41 7.61 10.82
C LEU A 71 9.49 8.81 10.53
N LEU A 72 8.18 8.67 10.78
CA LEU A 72 7.21 9.76 10.60
C LEU A 72 7.49 10.91 11.57
N HIS A 73 7.74 10.64 12.84
CA HIS A 73 8.07 11.66 13.83
C HIS A 73 9.38 12.38 13.50
N ALA A 74 10.40 11.64 13.06
CA ALA A 74 11.68 12.24 12.61
C ALA A 74 11.50 13.15 11.38
N ALA A 75 10.48 12.90 10.56
CA ALA A 75 10.11 13.74 9.42
C ALA A 75 9.20 14.92 9.80
N GLY A 76 8.89 15.11 11.09
CA GLY A 76 7.99 16.16 11.58
C GLY A 76 6.51 15.91 11.30
N LEU A 77 6.12 14.67 10.98
CA LEU A 77 4.76 14.28 10.71
C LEU A 77 4.15 13.60 11.95
N PRO A 78 3.10 14.16 12.57
CA PRO A 78 2.42 13.52 13.69
C PRO A 78 1.88 12.15 13.29
N ALA A 79 2.12 11.14 14.13
CA ALA A 79 1.66 9.79 13.89
C ALA A 79 1.28 9.12 15.20
N GLU A 80 0.24 8.32 15.18
CA GLU A 80 -0.31 7.67 16.37
C GLU A 80 -0.44 6.16 16.13
N ARG A 81 -0.09 5.38 17.16
CA ARG A 81 -0.41 3.96 17.19
C ARG A 81 -1.87 3.79 17.63
N ILE A 82 -2.61 2.98 16.88
CA ILE A 82 -3.99 2.64 17.18
C ILE A 82 -4.18 1.13 17.30
N CYS A 83 -5.21 0.72 18.06
CA CYS A 83 -5.61 -0.69 18.20
C CYS A 83 -7.06 -0.93 17.77
N ARG A 84 -7.83 0.12 17.52
CA ARG A 84 -9.25 0.06 17.17
C ARG A 84 -9.67 1.26 16.32
N PRO A 85 -10.70 1.09 15.46
CA PRO A 85 -11.15 2.13 14.51
C PRO A 85 -11.54 3.46 15.16
N GLN A 86 -12.09 3.44 16.37
CA GLN A 86 -12.55 4.65 17.08
C GLN A 86 -11.43 5.61 17.46
N GLN A 87 -10.16 5.19 17.33
CA GLN A 87 -8.99 6.02 17.58
C GLN A 87 -8.58 6.83 16.33
N ILE A 88 -9.18 6.55 15.18
CA ILE A 88 -8.88 7.27 13.93
C ILE A 88 -9.54 8.64 14.00
N GLY A 89 -8.71 9.68 14.02
CA GLY A 89 -9.15 11.06 13.92
C GLY A 89 -9.53 11.47 12.49
N PRO A 90 -10.02 12.69 12.31
CA PRO A 90 -10.42 13.19 10.99
C PRO A 90 -9.25 13.39 10.04
N HIS A 91 -8.02 13.55 10.56
CA HIS A 91 -6.77 13.70 9.84
C HIS A 91 -5.61 13.16 10.69
N GLY A 92 -4.51 12.78 10.06
CA GLY A 92 -3.30 12.28 10.71
C GLY A 92 -2.81 10.95 10.16
N ASN A 93 -1.76 10.43 10.77
CA ASN A 93 -1.17 9.15 10.40
C ASN A 93 -1.41 8.15 11.52
N PHE A 94 -2.17 7.11 11.24
CA PHE A 94 -2.62 6.11 12.22
C PHE A 94 -2.07 4.74 11.84
N LEU A 95 -1.31 4.12 12.74
CA LEU A 95 -0.62 2.87 12.51
C LEU A 95 -1.11 1.79 13.46
N ALA A 96 -1.39 0.60 12.94
CA ALA A 96 -1.93 -0.52 13.70
C ALA A 96 -1.08 -1.78 13.55
N ALA A 97 -0.66 -2.36 14.69
CA ALA A 97 -0.02 -3.67 14.71
C ALA A 97 -1.08 -4.78 14.57
N LEU A 98 -1.65 -4.89 13.38
CA LEU A 98 -2.76 -5.78 13.06
C LEU A 98 -2.61 -6.33 11.63
N SER A 99 -3.24 -7.48 11.38
CA SER A 99 -3.37 -8.00 10.01
C SER A 99 -4.17 -7.03 9.13
N HIS A 100 -3.68 -6.81 7.93
CA HIS A 100 -4.36 -6.04 6.89
C HIS A 100 -5.72 -6.65 6.45
N GLU A 101 -6.00 -7.92 6.79
CA GLU A 101 -7.31 -8.56 6.58
C GLU A 101 -8.47 -7.85 7.29
N ARG A 102 -8.17 -6.91 8.19
CA ARG A 102 -9.17 -6.10 8.89
C ARG A 102 -9.36 -4.71 8.29
N LEU A 103 -8.81 -4.47 7.11
CA LEU A 103 -8.85 -3.16 6.44
C LEU A 103 -10.23 -2.51 6.49
N GLU A 104 -11.27 -3.24 6.10
CA GLU A 104 -12.65 -2.73 6.01
C GLU A 104 -13.17 -2.12 7.32
N LEU A 105 -12.77 -2.68 8.47
CA LEU A 105 -13.21 -2.22 9.79
C LEU A 105 -12.57 -0.87 10.18
N PHE A 106 -11.42 -0.54 9.57
CA PHE A 106 -10.63 0.64 9.89
C PHE A 106 -10.82 1.80 8.91
N LEU A 107 -11.54 1.61 7.81
CA LEU A 107 -11.72 2.68 6.82
C LEU A 107 -12.76 3.71 7.31
N PRO A 108 -12.36 4.96 7.67
CA PRO A 108 -13.32 6.02 8.04
C PRO A 108 -14.05 6.57 6.81
N ARG A 109 -13.48 6.39 5.63
CA ARG A 109 -14.01 6.78 4.31
C ARG A 109 -13.32 5.98 3.22
N GLN A 110 -13.76 6.14 1.97
CA GLN A 110 -13.13 5.47 0.83
C GLN A 110 -11.70 5.99 0.59
N PRO A 111 -10.70 5.11 0.46
CA PRO A 111 -9.33 5.51 0.16
C PRO A 111 -9.15 5.88 -1.31
N LYS A 112 -8.23 6.80 -1.57
CA LYS A 112 -7.77 7.16 -2.91
C LYS A 112 -6.65 6.24 -3.39
N VAL A 113 -5.79 5.80 -2.48
CA VAL A 113 -4.70 4.86 -2.75
C VAL A 113 -4.67 3.80 -1.65
N VAL A 114 -4.48 2.55 -2.08
CA VAL A 114 -4.10 1.42 -1.22
C VAL A 114 -2.82 0.83 -1.79
N LEU A 115 -1.78 0.72 -0.96
CA LEU A 115 -0.45 0.25 -1.34
C LEU A 115 -0.04 -0.93 -0.46
N ALA A 116 0.67 -1.91 -1.03
CA ALA A 116 1.33 -2.98 -0.29
C ALA A 116 2.63 -3.43 -0.96
N ASN A 117 3.63 -3.78 -0.14
CA ASN A 117 4.79 -4.58 -0.54
C ASN A 117 4.62 -5.98 0.03
N LEU A 118 4.24 -6.93 -0.83
CA LEU A 118 3.91 -8.29 -0.44
C LEU A 118 5.16 -9.17 -0.43
N GLY A 119 5.44 -9.75 0.73
CA GLY A 119 6.63 -10.55 0.96
C GLY A 119 6.95 -10.62 2.46
N TYR A 120 8.22 -10.51 2.79
CA TYR A 120 8.71 -10.46 4.18
C TYR A 120 9.43 -9.14 4.46
N LEU A 121 9.46 -8.72 5.71
CA LEU A 121 10.23 -7.54 6.12
C LEU A 121 11.73 -7.79 5.88
N PRO A 122 12.45 -7.00 5.09
CA PRO A 122 13.88 -7.16 4.89
C PRO A 122 14.64 -7.11 6.23
N GLY A 123 15.32 -8.24 6.57
CA GLY A 123 16.01 -8.41 7.86
C GLY A 123 15.11 -8.86 9.02
N GLY A 124 13.84 -9.11 8.78
CA GLY A 124 12.91 -9.68 9.75
C GLY A 124 12.84 -11.21 9.70
N ASP A 125 11.89 -11.80 10.44
CA ASP A 125 11.65 -13.25 10.43
C ASP A 125 10.98 -13.67 9.12
N HIS A 126 11.71 -14.39 8.27
CA HIS A 126 11.23 -14.92 6.98
C HIS A 126 10.02 -15.89 7.09
N ARG A 127 9.70 -16.36 8.31
CA ARG A 127 8.50 -17.18 8.57
C ARG A 127 7.23 -16.33 8.63
N THR A 128 7.38 -15.02 8.75
CA THR A 128 6.29 -14.05 8.80
C THR A 128 6.21 -13.35 7.46
N ALA A 129 5.69 -14.05 6.44
CA ALA A 129 5.42 -13.50 5.11
C ALA A 129 3.90 -13.38 4.90
N THR A 130 3.50 -12.50 3.98
CA THR A 130 2.13 -12.46 3.48
C THR A 130 1.75 -13.80 2.84
N GLY A 131 0.50 -14.19 2.94
CA GLY A 131 0.00 -15.45 2.38
C GLY A 131 -1.00 -15.21 1.26
N THR A 132 -1.01 -16.08 0.24
CA THR A 132 -1.87 -15.94 -0.95
C THR A 132 -3.34 -15.67 -0.61
N ALA A 133 -3.91 -16.38 0.36
CA ALA A 133 -5.33 -16.23 0.71
C ALA A 133 -5.62 -14.88 1.39
N SER A 134 -4.75 -14.43 2.31
CA SER A 134 -4.91 -13.15 3.00
C SER A 134 -4.71 -11.98 2.05
N SER A 135 -3.68 -12.02 1.22
CA SER A 135 -3.39 -10.96 0.24
C SER A 135 -4.48 -10.83 -0.81
N LEU A 136 -5.02 -11.97 -1.28
CA LEU A 136 -6.14 -11.95 -2.24
C LEU A 136 -7.40 -11.34 -1.63
N ARG A 137 -7.77 -11.73 -0.42
CA ARG A 137 -8.92 -11.15 0.30
C ARG A 137 -8.74 -9.65 0.48
N THR A 138 -7.59 -9.22 0.99
CA THR A 138 -7.33 -7.80 1.22
C THR A 138 -7.31 -6.99 -0.07
N ALA A 139 -6.80 -7.56 -1.17
CA ALA A 139 -6.88 -6.91 -2.48
C ALA A 139 -8.34 -6.72 -2.94
N GLN A 140 -9.22 -7.72 -2.71
CA GLN A 140 -10.65 -7.62 -3.02
C GLN A 140 -11.33 -6.52 -2.19
N ASP A 141 -11.07 -6.48 -0.89
CA ASP A 141 -11.62 -5.47 0.03
C ASP A 141 -11.13 -4.06 -0.36
N ALA A 142 -9.83 -3.93 -0.68
CA ALA A 142 -9.26 -2.67 -1.16
C ALA A 142 -9.93 -2.19 -2.46
N LEU A 143 -10.07 -3.07 -3.46
CA LEU A 143 -10.73 -2.75 -4.73
C LEU A 143 -12.17 -2.29 -4.52
N ALA A 144 -12.92 -2.97 -3.65
CA ALA A 144 -14.30 -2.59 -3.33
C ALA A 144 -14.39 -1.19 -2.69
N ALA A 145 -13.45 -0.89 -1.78
CA ALA A 145 -13.43 0.34 -1.01
C ALA A 145 -12.94 1.58 -1.79
N LEU A 146 -12.11 1.41 -2.84
CA LEU A 146 -11.47 2.52 -3.56
C LEU A 146 -12.48 3.53 -4.11
N LEU A 147 -12.11 4.82 -4.01
CA LEU A 147 -12.77 5.91 -4.72
C LEU A 147 -12.63 5.74 -6.25
N PRO A 148 -13.56 6.26 -7.05
CA PRO A 148 -13.34 6.44 -8.48
C PRO A 148 -12.06 7.25 -8.76
N GLY A 149 -11.25 6.79 -9.72
CA GLY A 149 -9.91 7.31 -10.01
C GLY A 149 -8.88 6.99 -8.92
N GLY A 150 -9.20 6.11 -7.97
CA GLY A 150 -8.26 5.60 -6.97
C GLY A 150 -7.50 4.38 -7.47
N ARG A 151 -6.36 4.08 -6.85
CA ARG A 151 -5.43 3.01 -7.25
C ARG A 151 -5.13 2.03 -6.13
N LEU A 152 -5.14 0.75 -6.46
CA LEU A 152 -4.47 -0.33 -5.72
C LEU A 152 -3.11 -0.57 -6.36
N LEU A 153 -2.05 -0.59 -5.54
CA LEU A 153 -0.66 -0.79 -5.96
C LEU A 153 -0.05 -1.91 -5.12
N LEU A 154 0.30 -3.03 -5.74
CA LEU A 154 0.84 -4.21 -5.08
C LEU A 154 2.22 -4.54 -5.66
N VAL A 155 3.27 -4.36 -4.87
CA VAL A 155 4.62 -4.84 -5.21
C VAL A 155 4.74 -6.26 -4.67
N SER A 156 4.82 -7.24 -5.56
CA SER A 156 4.95 -8.66 -5.21
C SER A 156 6.38 -9.13 -5.39
N TYR A 157 6.99 -9.66 -4.33
CA TYR A 157 8.34 -10.22 -4.34
C TYR A 157 8.26 -11.72 -4.62
N THR A 158 8.53 -12.12 -5.86
CA THR A 158 8.37 -13.51 -6.33
C THR A 158 9.52 -14.45 -5.96
N GLY A 159 10.59 -13.92 -5.35
CA GLY A 159 11.83 -14.65 -5.07
C GLY A 159 11.86 -15.42 -3.73
N HIS A 160 10.76 -15.49 -2.98
CA HIS A 160 10.67 -16.23 -1.71
C HIS A 160 9.63 -17.36 -1.80
N PRO A 161 9.68 -18.35 -0.89
CA PRO A 161 8.68 -19.42 -0.86
C PRO A 161 7.26 -18.87 -0.73
N GLY A 162 6.35 -19.28 -1.62
CA GLY A 162 4.96 -18.80 -1.67
C GLY A 162 4.76 -17.49 -2.43
N GLY A 163 5.82 -16.71 -2.69
CA GLY A 163 5.69 -15.40 -3.34
C GLY A 163 5.26 -15.48 -4.81
N LEU A 164 5.67 -16.52 -5.52
CA LEU A 164 5.22 -16.73 -6.90
C LEU A 164 3.73 -17.06 -6.95
N GLU A 165 3.26 -17.94 -6.08
CA GLU A 165 1.85 -18.34 -5.96
C GLU A 165 0.97 -17.17 -5.54
N GLU A 166 1.45 -16.35 -4.59
CA GLU A 166 0.77 -15.13 -4.16
C GLU A 166 0.61 -14.14 -5.33
N TYR A 167 1.71 -13.87 -6.05
CA TYR A 167 1.69 -13.02 -7.24
C TYR A 167 0.71 -13.55 -8.31
N GLN A 168 0.77 -14.86 -8.63
CA GLN A 168 -0.09 -15.47 -9.64
C GLN A 168 -1.56 -15.38 -9.27
N GLY A 169 -1.91 -15.59 -8.00
CA GLY A 169 -3.27 -15.44 -7.50
C GLY A 169 -3.79 -14.02 -7.66
N LEU A 170 -2.98 -13.03 -7.30
CA LEU A 170 -3.33 -11.61 -7.45
C LEU A 170 -3.43 -11.19 -8.92
N GLN A 171 -2.47 -11.60 -9.76
CA GLN A 171 -2.47 -11.32 -11.19
C GLN A 171 -3.74 -11.88 -11.85
N HIS A 172 -4.04 -13.15 -11.57
CA HIS A 172 -5.25 -13.80 -12.10
C HIS A 172 -6.51 -13.03 -11.68
N HIS A 173 -6.64 -12.70 -10.40
CA HIS A 173 -7.79 -11.95 -9.90
C HIS A 173 -7.92 -10.59 -10.59
N LEU A 174 -6.85 -9.81 -10.66
CA LEU A 174 -6.88 -8.50 -11.29
C LEU A 174 -7.20 -8.58 -12.80
N ALA A 175 -6.75 -9.63 -13.48
CA ALA A 175 -7.05 -9.87 -14.89
C ALA A 175 -8.55 -10.17 -15.15
N THR A 176 -9.31 -10.60 -14.13
CA THR A 176 -10.76 -10.83 -14.24
C THR A 176 -11.60 -9.55 -14.08
N LEU A 177 -10.99 -8.45 -13.65
CA LEU A 177 -11.71 -7.19 -13.45
C LEU A 177 -12.25 -6.64 -14.77
N SER A 178 -13.50 -6.16 -14.75
CA SER A 178 -14.15 -5.62 -15.95
C SER A 178 -13.40 -4.39 -16.49
N PRO A 179 -12.94 -4.37 -17.75
CA PRO A 179 -12.27 -3.21 -18.36
C PRO A 179 -13.14 -1.95 -18.45
N ARG A 180 -14.45 -2.11 -18.28
CA ARG A 180 -15.39 -0.97 -18.23
C ARG A 180 -15.19 -0.16 -16.95
N ASN A 181 -14.85 -0.84 -15.83
CA ASN A 181 -14.74 -0.25 -14.49
C ASN A 181 -13.29 -0.08 -14.03
N TRP A 182 -12.34 -0.80 -14.63
CA TRP A 182 -10.96 -0.87 -14.17
C TRP A 182 -9.97 -0.72 -15.31
N GLN A 183 -8.82 -0.13 -15.00
CA GLN A 183 -7.60 -0.20 -15.78
C GLN A 183 -6.58 -0.99 -14.96
N VAL A 184 -6.03 -2.04 -15.54
CA VAL A 184 -5.05 -2.88 -14.86
C VAL A 184 -3.74 -2.85 -15.63
N LEU A 185 -2.64 -2.70 -14.91
CA LEU A 185 -1.30 -2.65 -15.45
C LEU A 185 -0.37 -3.56 -14.64
N GLU A 186 0.55 -4.23 -15.32
CA GLU A 186 1.67 -4.94 -14.72
C GLU A 186 2.97 -4.31 -15.18
N LEU A 187 3.85 -3.95 -14.23
CA LEU A 187 5.22 -3.56 -14.51
C LEU A 187 6.16 -4.63 -14.02
N ARG A 188 6.97 -5.15 -14.93
CA ARG A 188 7.94 -6.22 -14.66
C ARG A 188 9.28 -5.90 -15.32
N PRO A 189 10.40 -5.98 -14.60
CA PRO A 189 11.73 -5.93 -15.19
C PRO A 189 11.96 -7.10 -16.15
N LEU A 190 12.35 -6.80 -17.39
CA LEU A 190 12.68 -7.84 -18.37
C LEU A 190 14.04 -8.50 -18.06
N GLY A 191 14.17 -9.79 -18.38
CA GLY A 191 15.43 -10.54 -18.24
C GLY A 191 15.80 -10.93 -16.81
N ARG A 192 14.87 -10.80 -15.84
CA ARG A 192 15.07 -11.15 -14.42
C ARG A 192 13.91 -12.00 -13.91
N SER A 193 14.15 -13.30 -13.76
CA SER A 193 13.10 -14.29 -13.39
C SER A 193 12.53 -14.08 -11.98
N ASN A 194 13.34 -13.60 -11.03
CA ASN A 194 12.94 -13.43 -9.62
C ASN A 194 12.81 -11.95 -9.22
N ALA A 195 12.69 -11.04 -10.20
CA ALA A 195 12.48 -9.64 -9.88
C ALA A 195 11.09 -9.41 -9.30
N PRO A 196 10.92 -8.42 -8.41
CA PRO A 196 9.61 -7.99 -8.01
C PRO A 196 8.73 -7.59 -9.20
N VAL A 197 7.42 -7.67 -9.02
CA VAL A 197 6.42 -7.26 -10.01
C VAL A 197 5.50 -6.24 -9.35
N LEU A 198 5.19 -5.12 -10.02
CA LEU A 198 4.20 -4.17 -9.56
C LEU A 198 2.91 -4.38 -10.34
N LEU A 199 1.84 -4.72 -9.62
CA LEU A 199 0.48 -4.78 -10.10
C LEU A 199 -0.26 -3.50 -9.72
N VAL A 200 -0.93 -2.89 -10.68
CA VAL A 200 -1.70 -1.66 -10.49
C VAL A 200 -3.12 -1.86 -10.99
N ALA A 201 -4.11 -1.51 -10.19
CA ALA A 201 -5.50 -1.46 -10.62
C ALA A 201 -6.08 -0.08 -10.29
N GLU A 202 -6.52 0.65 -11.32
CA GLU A 202 -7.19 1.94 -11.18
C GLU A 202 -8.69 1.80 -11.42
N LYS A 203 -9.48 2.28 -10.48
CA LYS A 203 -10.94 2.33 -10.60
C LYS A 203 -11.34 3.48 -11.52
N ARG A 204 -12.01 3.19 -12.62
CA ARG A 204 -12.45 4.24 -13.55
C ARG A 204 -13.42 5.20 -12.88
N ALA A 205 -13.28 6.48 -13.16
CA ALA A 205 -14.31 7.45 -12.84
C ALA A 205 -15.56 7.20 -13.72
N PRO A 206 -16.77 7.44 -13.20
CA PRO A 206 -17.97 7.44 -14.05
C PRO A 206 -17.74 8.37 -15.25
N ARG A 207 -18.12 7.90 -16.44
CA ARG A 207 -18.17 8.82 -17.58
C ARG A 207 -19.36 9.75 -17.35
N LEU A 208 -19.08 11.04 -17.31
CA LEU A 208 -20.09 12.08 -17.32
C LEU A 208 -20.88 12.02 -18.63
#